data_f9629a0520de6b0d4e3830694fa306f5
#
_entry.id   f9629a0520de6b0d4e3830694fa306f5
#
_cell.length_a   1.000
_cell.length_b   1.000
_cell.length_c   1.000
_cell.angle_alpha   90.00
_cell.angle_beta   90.00
_cell.angle_gamma   90.00
#
_symmetry.space_group_name_H-M   'P 1'
#
loop_
_entity.id
_entity.type
_entity.pdbx_description
1 polymer ?
#
loop_
_entity_poly.entity_id
_entity_poly.type
_entity_poly.pdbx_seq_one_letter_code
_entity_poly.pdbx_strand_id
1 'polypeptide(L)'
;MQTYLDLLRHVLDHGAPKADRTGTGTRSVFGYQMRFDLARGFPLLTTKRVHFKSVAYELLWFLRGDTNIHWLHEHGVSIWDEWADARGDLGPVYGKQWRDWGGCDQIASVLDLLRTDPDSRRMIVSAWNVGELPQMALAPCHAMFQFYVAGGRLSCQLYQRSADVFLGVPFNIASYALLIHMMAQQADLQLGELVWTGGDVHLYNNHLAQAETQLSREPYPLPTLELRHAPSIDAYQYSDITLQNYQSHPAIPAPVAV
;
A
#
# COMPACT_ATOMS: atom_id res chain seq x y z
N MET A 1 11.15 -6.45 -9.90
CA MET A 1 10.23 -7.19 -8.97
C MET A 1 10.90 -8.37 -8.26
N GLN A 2 12.18 -8.61 -8.53
CA GLN A 2 12.92 -9.72 -7.88
C GLN A 2 12.84 -9.64 -6.34
N THR A 3 13.04 -8.46 -5.77
CA THR A 3 12.97 -8.23 -4.32
C THR A 3 11.69 -8.76 -3.65
N TYR A 4 10.53 -8.65 -4.33
CA TYR A 4 9.28 -9.22 -3.82
C TYR A 4 9.28 -10.76 -3.96
N LEU A 5 9.80 -11.32 -5.05
CA LEU A 5 9.90 -12.77 -5.21
C LEU A 5 10.84 -13.38 -4.17
N ASP A 6 11.92 -12.67 -3.84
CA ASP A 6 12.86 -13.08 -2.78
C ASP A 6 12.15 -13.13 -1.40
N LEU A 7 11.30 -12.12 -1.10
CA LEU A 7 10.45 -12.15 0.10
C LEU A 7 9.51 -13.37 0.09
N LEU A 8 8.79 -13.59 -1.00
CA LEU A 8 7.83 -14.69 -1.12
C LEU A 8 8.52 -16.05 -0.92
N ARG A 9 9.69 -16.24 -1.54
CA ARG A 9 10.55 -17.41 -1.37
C ARG A 9 11.00 -17.54 0.10
N HIS A 10 11.47 -16.45 0.69
CA HIS A 10 11.95 -16.45 2.07
C HIS A 10 10.86 -16.89 3.06
N VAL A 11 9.62 -16.41 2.90
CA VAL A 11 8.51 -16.82 3.76
C VAL A 11 8.13 -18.28 3.55
N LEU A 12 8.15 -18.78 2.30
CA LEU A 12 7.91 -20.19 2.01
C LEU A 12 8.94 -21.11 2.66
N ASP A 13 10.23 -20.76 2.58
CA ASP A 13 11.33 -21.62 2.98
C ASP A 13 11.62 -21.55 4.50
N HIS A 14 11.41 -20.37 5.12
CA HIS A 14 11.83 -20.09 6.50
C HIS A 14 10.68 -19.71 7.44
N GLY A 15 9.45 -19.52 6.92
CA GLY A 15 8.31 -19.13 7.74
C GLY A 15 7.94 -20.19 8.77
N ALA A 16 7.86 -19.76 10.04
CA ALA A 16 7.36 -20.61 11.11
C ALA A 16 5.85 -20.83 10.98
N PRO A 17 5.33 -22.04 11.23
CA PRO A 17 3.88 -22.25 11.29
C PRO A 17 3.27 -21.45 12.43
N LYS A 18 2.18 -20.75 12.15
CA LYS A 18 1.50 -19.89 13.11
C LYS A 18 -0.01 -19.95 12.92
N ALA A 19 -0.75 -20.01 14.03
CA ALA A 19 -2.19 -19.82 14.02
C ALA A 19 -2.53 -18.35 13.76
N ASP A 20 -3.71 -18.12 13.21
CA ASP A 20 -4.25 -16.79 12.97
C ASP A 20 -5.74 -16.69 13.35
N ARG A 21 -6.29 -15.48 13.34
CA ARG A 21 -7.69 -15.22 13.71
C ARG A 21 -8.69 -15.95 12.82
N THR A 22 -8.35 -16.17 11.56
CA THR A 22 -9.25 -16.80 10.58
C THR A 22 -9.28 -18.33 10.68
N GLY A 23 -8.36 -18.94 11.43
CA GLY A 23 -8.22 -20.39 11.54
C GLY A 23 -7.57 -21.08 10.33
N THR A 24 -7.18 -20.30 9.29
CA THR A 24 -6.51 -20.82 8.09
C THR A 24 -5.09 -21.32 8.38
N GLY A 25 -4.42 -20.68 9.34
CA GLY A 25 -3.00 -20.85 9.61
C GLY A 25 -2.10 -20.18 8.59
N THR A 26 -0.89 -19.86 9.02
CA THR A 26 0.07 -19.16 8.20
C THR A 26 1.47 -19.73 8.35
N ARG A 27 2.35 -19.43 7.39
CA ARG A 27 3.82 -19.40 7.56
C ARG A 27 4.24 -17.96 7.73
N SER A 28 4.99 -17.64 8.78
CA SER A 28 5.31 -16.26 9.14
C SER A 28 6.78 -16.08 9.47
N VAL A 29 7.36 -14.96 9.04
CA VAL A 29 8.65 -14.45 9.49
C VAL A 29 8.42 -13.10 10.19
N PHE A 30 9.24 -12.78 11.19
CA PHE A 30 9.13 -11.51 11.89
C PHE A 30 10.26 -10.57 11.49
N GLY A 31 9.87 -9.45 10.88
CA GLY A 31 10.80 -8.45 10.39
C GLY A 31 11.37 -8.78 9.00
N TYR A 32 11.03 -7.95 8.01
CA TYR A 32 11.62 -8.01 6.66
C TYR A 32 11.57 -6.62 6.02
N GLN A 33 12.58 -6.30 5.20
CA GLN A 33 12.61 -5.01 4.51
C GLN A 33 12.89 -5.19 3.02
N MET A 34 12.16 -4.44 2.20
CA MET A 34 12.36 -4.34 0.76
C MET A 34 12.60 -2.87 0.35
N ARG A 35 13.36 -2.66 -0.72
CA ARG A 35 13.59 -1.34 -1.31
C ARG A 35 13.26 -1.36 -2.79
N PHE A 36 12.57 -0.33 -3.26
CA PHE A 36 12.18 -0.14 -4.64
C PHE A 36 12.60 1.27 -5.08
N ASP A 37 13.61 1.35 -5.97
CA ASP A 37 14.01 2.62 -6.59
C ASP A 37 12.95 3.00 -7.64
N LEU A 38 12.17 4.04 -7.36
CA LEU A 38 11.07 4.48 -8.21
C LEU A 38 11.53 5.14 -9.52
N ALA A 39 12.79 5.56 -9.60
CA ALA A 39 13.37 6.04 -10.85
C ALA A 39 13.57 4.93 -11.90
N ARG A 40 13.57 3.65 -11.47
CA ARG A 40 13.71 2.48 -12.34
C ARG A 40 12.39 1.96 -12.92
N GLY A 41 11.27 2.52 -12.50
CA GLY A 41 9.93 2.13 -12.92
C GLY A 41 8.96 1.99 -11.75
N PHE A 42 7.69 1.85 -12.07
CA PHE A 42 6.64 1.71 -11.06
C PHE A 42 6.56 0.25 -10.55
N PRO A 43 6.67 0.00 -9.23
CA PRO A 43 6.79 -1.35 -8.67
C PRO A 43 5.45 -2.10 -8.61
N LEU A 44 4.79 -2.28 -9.74
CA LEU A 44 3.62 -3.12 -9.89
C LEU A 44 4.03 -4.53 -10.30
N LEU A 45 3.53 -5.56 -9.64
CA LEU A 45 3.88 -6.95 -9.91
C LEU A 45 3.59 -7.34 -11.36
N THR A 46 4.52 -8.07 -11.97
CA THR A 46 4.42 -8.59 -13.34
C THR A 46 4.30 -10.12 -13.37
N THR A 47 4.64 -10.81 -12.30
CA THR A 47 4.52 -12.27 -12.18
C THR A 47 3.09 -12.76 -11.91
N LYS A 48 2.21 -11.86 -11.53
CA LYS A 48 0.75 -12.00 -11.59
C LYS A 48 0.11 -10.64 -11.82
N ARG A 49 -1.07 -10.63 -12.44
CA ARG A 49 -1.79 -9.38 -12.68
C ARG A 49 -2.33 -8.83 -11.35
N VAL A 50 -2.03 -7.56 -11.07
CA VAL A 50 -2.61 -6.79 -9.98
C VAL A 50 -3.67 -5.83 -10.56
N HIS A 51 -4.81 -5.72 -9.90
CA HIS A 51 -5.89 -4.83 -10.34
C HIS A 51 -5.59 -3.38 -9.96
N PHE A 52 -4.78 -2.70 -10.77
CA PHE A 52 -4.26 -1.35 -10.49
C PHE A 52 -5.37 -0.31 -10.29
N LYS A 53 -6.52 -0.47 -10.96
CA LYS A 53 -7.69 0.40 -10.76
C LYS A 53 -8.11 0.42 -9.29
N SER A 54 -8.20 -0.74 -8.64
CA SER A 54 -8.56 -0.82 -7.21
C SER A 54 -7.50 -0.17 -6.32
N VAL A 55 -6.21 -0.37 -6.61
CA VAL A 55 -5.11 0.28 -5.88
C VAL A 55 -5.24 1.80 -5.93
N ALA A 56 -5.45 2.36 -7.12
CA ALA A 56 -5.54 3.81 -7.32
C ALA A 56 -6.78 4.41 -6.64
N TYR A 57 -7.95 3.78 -6.80
CA TYR A 57 -9.18 4.26 -6.15
C TYR A 57 -9.12 4.13 -4.63
N GLU A 58 -8.53 3.07 -4.09
CA GLU A 58 -8.33 2.94 -2.63
C GLU A 58 -7.46 4.08 -2.09
N LEU A 59 -6.34 4.40 -2.74
CA LEU A 59 -5.48 5.51 -2.32
C LEU A 59 -6.22 6.86 -2.40
N LEU A 60 -6.95 7.12 -3.49
CA LEU A 60 -7.75 8.33 -3.62
C LEU A 60 -8.83 8.42 -2.53
N TRP A 61 -9.43 7.30 -2.16
CA TRP A 61 -10.41 7.22 -1.09
C TRP A 61 -9.78 7.52 0.27
N PHE A 62 -8.58 7.00 0.57
CA PHE A 62 -7.84 7.37 1.79
C PHE A 62 -7.51 8.87 1.81
N LEU A 63 -7.04 9.44 0.68
CA LEU A 63 -6.70 10.86 0.59
C LEU A 63 -7.93 11.79 0.75
N ARG A 64 -9.13 11.31 0.45
CA ARG A 64 -10.40 12.03 0.73
C ARG A 64 -10.78 12.03 2.21
N GLY A 65 -10.10 11.24 3.05
CA GLY A 65 -10.48 11.06 4.45
C GLY A 65 -11.75 10.22 4.63
N ASP A 66 -12.20 9.55 3.60
CA ASP A 66 -13.43 8.78 3.59
C ASP A 66 -13.25 7.42 4.27
N THR A 67 -14.32 6.91 4.88
CA THR A 67 -14.37 5.61 5.57
C THR A 67 -15.54 4.75 5.12
N ASN A 68 -16.39 5.28 4.22
CA ASN A 68 -17.55 4.58 3.69
C ASN A 68 -17.26 4.04 2.28
N ILE A 69 -17.63 2.79 2.02
CA ILE A 69 -17.31 2.08 0.76
C ILE A 69 -18.20 2.49 -0.42
N HIS A 70 -19.25 3.30 -0.23
CA HIS A 70 -20.15 3.68 -1.31
C HIS A 70 -19.43 4.38 -2.46
N TRP A 71 -18.49 5.28 -2.14
CA TRP A 71 -17.69 5.93 -3.17
C TRP A 71 -16.83 4.94 -3.96
N LEU A 72 -16.28 3.91 -3.30
CA LEU A 72 -15.54 2.84 -3.98
C LEU A 72 -16.46 2.05 -4.92
N HIS A 73 -17.69 1.73 -4.49
CA HIS A 73 -18.68 1.04 -5.31
C HIS A 73 -19.09 1.83 -6.55
N GLU A 74 -19.27 3.14 -6.44
CA GLU A 74 -19.55 4.03 -7.58
C GLU A 74 -18.47 3.92 -8.67
N HIS A 75 -17.25 3.53 -8.29
CA HIS A 75 -16.11 3.33 -9.18
C HIS A 75 -15.84 1.86 -9.52
N GLY A 76 -16.70 0.94 -9.08
CA GLY A 76 -16.58 -0.49 -9.32
C GLY A 76 -15.44 -1.17 -8.56
N VAL A 77 -15.18 -0.72 -7.34
CA VAL A 77 -14.18 -1.27 -6.42
C VAL A 77 -14.88 -1.83 -5.19
N SER A 78 -14.65 -3.11 -4.89
CA SER A 78 -15.34 -3.89 -3.83
C SER A 78 -14.37 -4.53 -2.82
N ILE A 79 -13.12 -4.09 -2.78
CA ILE A 79 -12.07 -4.73 -1.98
C ILE A 79 -12.22 -4.57 -0.47
N TRP A 80 -13.21 -3.79 -0.01
CA TRP A 80 -13.51 -3.54 1.40
C TRP A 80 -14.86 -4.08 1.85
N ASP A 81 -15.63 -4.73 0.96
CA ASP A 81 -17.01 -5.18 1.22
C ASP A 81 -17.12 -6.13 2.41
N GLU A 82 -16.13 -6.99 2.61
CA GLU A 82 -16.15 -8.03 3.65
C GLU A 82 -16.02 -7.46 5.08
N TRP A 83 -15.58 -6.21 5.22
CA TRP A 83 -15.38 -5.56 6.52
C TRP A 83 -16.40 -4.46 6.83
N ALA A 84 -17.10 -3.96 5.81
CA ALA A 84 -18.05 -2.87 5.99
C ALA A 84 -19.32 -3.32 6.70
N ASP A 85 -19.89 -2.43 7.53
CA ASP A 85 -21.20 -2.65 8.13
C ASP A 85 -22.33 -2.56 7.07
N ALA A 86 -23.57 -2.79 7.50
CA ALA A 86 -24.75 -2.75 6.62
C ALA A 86 -24.99 -1.37 5.95
N ARG A 87 -24.34 -0.31 6.43
CA ARG A 87 -24.40 1.05 5.88
C ARG A 87 -23.16 1.39 5.05
N GLY A 88 -22.25 0.41 4.88
CA GLY A 88 -21.00 0.58 4.15
C GLY A 88 -19.92 1.30 4.95
N ASP A 89 -20.04 1.43 6.25
CA ASP A 89 -19.07 2.13 7.09
C ASP A 89 -18.04 1.15 7.67
N LEU A 90 -16.79 1.61 7.75
CA LEU A 90 -15.65 0.87 8.29
C LEU A 90 -15.15 1.43 9.63
N GLY A 91 -15.80 2.49 10.14
CA GLY A 91 -15.31 3.23 11.27
C GLY A 91 -14.08 4.08 10.93
N PRO A 92 -13.34 4.61 11.91
CA PRO A 92 -12.28 5.61 11.70
C PRO A 92 -10.98 5.00 11.16
N VAL A 93 -11.06 4.26 10.01
CA VAL A 93 -9.91 3.63 9.37
C VAL A 93 -9.05 4.64 8.62
N TYR A 94 -7.94 4.22 8.08
CA TYR A 94 -6.89 4.91 7.31
C TYR A 94 -7.16 6.36 6.90
N GLY A 95 -8.14 6.61 6.04
CA GLY A 95 -8.44 7.95 5.51
C GLY A 95 -8.78 8.95 6.61
N LYS A 96 -9.62 8.55 7.57
CA LYS A 96 -9.96 9.37 8.74
C LYS A 96 -8.71 9.72 9.54
N GLN A 97 -7.84 8.77 9.81
CA GLN A 97 -6.63 9.01 10.58
C GLN A 97 -5.63 9.91 9.83
N TRP A 98 -5.48 9.71 8.51
CA TRP A 98 -4.54 10.51 7.71
C TRP A 98 -4.97 11.98 7.60
N ARG A 99 -6.29 12.23 7.48
CA ARG A 99 -6.84 13.52 7.12
C ARG A 99 -7.50 14.28 8.28
N ASP A 100 -7.83 13.58 9.36
CA ASP A 100 -8.46 14.21 10.53
C ASP A 100 -8.19 13.41 11.82
N TRP A 101 -6.95 13.38 12.26
CA TRP A 101 -6.61 12.85 13.58
C TRP A 101 -6.84 13.91 14.65
N GLY A 102 -8.06 13.91 15.24
CA GLY A 102 -8.42 14.90 16.27
C GLY A 102 -8.30 16.35 15.80
N GLY A 103 -8.65 16.64 14.55
CA GLY A 103 -8.53 17.94 13.92
C GLY A 103 -7.19 18.19 13.23
N CYS A 104 -6.26 17.22 13.22
CA CYS A 104 -4.98 17.33 12.54
C CYS A 104 -4.98 16.57 11.20
N ASP A 105 -4.79 17.29 10.10
CA ASP A 105 -4.54 16.71 8.78
C ASP A 105 -3.04 16.40 8.65
N GLN A 106 -2.69 15.10 8.81
CA GLN A 106 -1.31 14.64 8.75
C GLN A 106 -0.70 14.75 7.34
N ILE A 107 -1.50 14.51 6.30
CA ILE A 107 -1.06 14.64 4.89
C ILE A 107 -0.73 16.09 4.54
N ALA A 108 -1.61 17.02 4.91
CA ALA A 108 -1.35 18.45 4.69
C ALA A 108 -0.13 18.93 5.49
N SER A 109 0.02 18.49 6.73
CA SER A 109 1.18 18.82 7.57
C SER A 109 2.50 18.31 6.99
N VAL A 110 2.52 17.08 6.45
CA VAL A 110 3.70 16.54 5.78
C VAL A 110 4.01 17.29 4.49
N LEU A 111 3.00 17.62 3.67
CA LEU A 111 3.20 18.41 2.45
C LEU A 111 3.78 19.79 2.74
N ASP A 112 3.32 20.44 3.82
CA ASP A 112 3.89 21.72 4.26
C ASP A 112 5.38 21.56 4.63
N LEU A 113 5.73 20.54 5.42
CA LEU A 113 7.12 20.26 5.77
C LEU A 113 7.98 19.93 4.54
N LEU A 114 7.48 19.15 3.58
CA LEU A 114 8.22 18.84 2.36
C LEU A 114 8.60 20.10 1.57
N ARG A 115 7.78 21.15 1.65
CA ARG A 115 8.01 22.43 0.95
C ARG A 115 8.85 23.43 1.77
N THR A 116 8.70 23.44 3.09
CA THR A 116 9.26 24.47 3.98
C THR A 116 10.49 24.01 4.75
N ASP A 117 10.55 22.72 5.11
CA ASP A 117 11.63 22.08 5.89
C ASP A 117 11.85 20.63 5.43
N PRO A 118 12.38 20.41 4.20
CA PRO A 118 12.56 19.07 3.64
C PRO A 118 13.54 18.18 4.43
N ASP A 119 14.37 18.75 5.30
CA ASP A 119 15.27 18.03 6.19
C ASP A 119 14.59 17.57 7.50
N SER A 120 13.32 17.89 7.69
CA SER A 120 12.55 17.52 8.87
C SER A 120 12.49 16.02 9.08
N ARG A 121 12.67 15.57 10.32
CA ARG A 121 12.50 14.17 10.75
C ARG A 121 11.08 13.88 11.25
N ARG A 122 10.17 14.84 11.10
CA ARG A 122 8.79 14.79 11.64
C ARG A 122 7.74 14.49 10.55
N MET A 123 8.17 14.17 9.33
CA MET A 123 7.30 13.85 8.21
C MET A 123 6.73 12.42 8.35
N ILE A 124 5.89 12.22 9.36
CA ILE A 124 5.28 10.93 9.73
C ILE A 124 3.77 11.05 9.60
N VAL A 125 3.15 10.01 9.05
CA VAL A 125 1.70 9.79 9.04
C VAL A 125 1.42 8.46 9.73
N SER A 126 0.55 8.47 10.74
CA SER A 126 0.12 7.28 11.47
C SER A 126 -1.36 7.01 11.26
N ALA A 127 -1.70 5.75 11.03
CA ALA A 127 -3.08 5.27 11.09
C ALA A 127 -3.38 4.52 12.40
N TRP A 128 -2.35 4.23 13.20
CA TRP A 128 -2.47 3.45 14.44
C TRP A 128 -2.88 4.33 15.61
N ASN A 129 -4.16 4.71 15.66
CA ASN A 129 -4.74 5.47 16.77
C ASN A 129 -5.29 4.54 17.83
N VAL A 130 -4.51 4.33 18.90
CA VAL A 130 -4.84 3.38 19.98
C VAL A 130 -6.20 3.67 20.61
N GLY A 131 -6.61 4.95 20.70
CA GLY A 131 -7.89 5.35 21.28
C GLY A 131 -9.11 4.98 20.41
N GLU A 132 -8.91 4.77 19.11
CA GLU A 132 -10.00 4.50 18.17
C GLU A 132 -9.96 3.09 17.56
N LEU A 133 -8.92 2.30 17.85
CA LEU A 133 -8.81 0.92 17.33
C LEU A 133 -10.07 0.06 17.56
N PRO A 134 -10.75 0.13 18.73
CA PRO A 134 -11.95 -0.68 18.95
C PRO A 134 -13.15 -0.30 18.07
N GLN A 135 -13.11 0.87 17.44
CA GLN A 135 -14.17 1.38 16.56
C GLN A 135 -13.91 1.06 15.09
N MET A 136 -12.73 0.58 14.75
CA MET A 136 -12.34 0.25 13.39
C MET A 136 -12.80 -1.17 13.02
N ALA A 137 -13.42 -1.34 11.88
CA ALA A 137 -13.79 -2.65 11.36
C ALA A 137 -12.56 -3.55 11.14
N LEU A 138 -11.43 -2.94 10.78
CA LEU A 138 -10.14 -3.59 10.64
C LEU A 138 -9.03 -2.68 11.18
N ALA A 139 -8.27 -3.16 12.17
CA ALA A 139 -7.11 -2.43 12.68
C ALA A 139 -6.05 -2.26 11.56
N PRO A 140 -5.47 -1.07 11.38
CA PRO A 140 -4.60 -0.75 10.26
C PRO A 140 -3.41 -1.70 10.13
N CYS A 141 -3.28 -2.39 9.00
CA CYS A 141 -2.13 -3.25 8.68
C CYS A 141 -0.90 -2.42 8.35
N HIS A 142 -0.99 -1.45 7.44
CA HIS A 142 0.03 -0.44 7.19
C HIS A 142 -0.15 0.69 8.20
N ALA A 143 0.55 0.55 9.33
CA ALA A 143 0.29 1.29 10.55
C ALA A 143 0.82 2.72 10.53
N MET A 144 1.97 2.94 9.90
CA MET A 144 2.60 4.27 9.77
C MET A 144 3.57 4.31 8.61
N PHE A 145 3.82 5.52 8.11
CA PHE A 145 4.86 5.77 7.13
C PHE A 145 5.55 7.10 7.37
N GLN A 146 6.80 7.21 6.91
CA GLN A 146 7.66 8.37 7.06
C GLN A 146 8.27 8.75 5.73
N PHE A 147 8.26 10.05 5.44
CA PHE A 147 8.95 10.60 4.29
C PHE A 147 10.36 11.08 4.63
N TYR A 148 11.21 11.06 3.61
CA TYR A 148 12.61 11.49 3.70
C TYR A 148 13.05 12.10 2.38
N VAL A 149 13.72 13.26 2.45
CA VAL A 149 14.27 13.93 1.27
C VAL A 149 15.79 13.90 1.33
N ALA A 150 16.42 13.51 0.23
CA ALA A 150 17.86 13.57 0.07
C ALA A 150 18.20 13.87 -1.40
N GLY A 151 19.06 14.84 -1.64
CA GLY A 151 19.47 15.24 -2.99
C GLY A 151 18.28 15.62 -3.90
N GLY A 152 17.25 16.26 -3.35
CA GLY A 152 16.03 16.63 -4.06
C GLY A 152 15.11 15.45 -4.44
N ARG A 153 15.33 14.26 -3.87
CA ARG A 153 14.54 13.04 -4.12
C ARG A 153 13.74 12.67 -2.90
N LEU A 154 12.45 12.39 -3.09
CA LEU A 154 11.51 11.97 -2.05
C LEU A 154 11.46 10.45 -1.94
N SER A 155 11.75 9.94 -0.76
CA SER A 155 11.58 8.54 -0.38
C SER A 155 10.53 8.40 0.72
N CYS A 156 9.93 7.22 0.83
CA CYS A 156 8.98 6.90 1.89
C CYS A 156 9.31 5.52 2.48
N GLN A 157 9.34 5.44 3.80
CA GLN A 157 9.37 4.16 4.51
C GLN A 157 8.00 3.84 5.09
N LEU A 158 7.44 2.71 4.68
CA LEU A 158 6.22 2.14 5.22
C LEU A 158 6.54 1.10 6.30
N TYR A 159 5.89 1.17 7.45
CA TYR A 159 5.81 0.06 8.40
C TYR A 159 4.46 -0.62 8.33
N GLN A 160 4.46 -1.88 7.94
CA GLN A 160 3.28 -2.75 7.86
C GLN A 160 3.37 -3.81 8.95
N ARG A 161 2.54 -3.68 10.00
CA ARG A 161 2.57 -4.56 11.18
C ARG A 161 2.14 -5.99 10.88
N SER A 162 1.27 -6.15 9.89
CA SER A 162 0.67 -7.42 9.46
C SER A 162 0.61 -7.43 7.94
N ALA A 163 1.27 -8.40 7.32
CA ALA A 163 1.55 -8.37 5.90
C ALA A 163 1.27 -9.73 5.25
N ASP A 164 0.06 -9.86 4.66
CA ASP A 164 -0.24 -10.96 3.73
C ASP A 164 0.61 -10.78 2.46
N VAL A 165 1.63 -11.61 2.34
CA VAL A 165 2.60 -11.50 1.25
C VAL A 165 1.96 -11.73 -0.11
N PHE A 166 0.94 -12.60 -0.19
CA PHE A 166 0.38 -12.99 -1.47
C PHE A 166 -0.66 -12.00 -2.00
N LEU A 167 -1.64 -11.58 -1.18
CA LEU A 167 -2.71 -10.68 -1.62
C LEU A 167 -2.42 -9.22 -1.27
N GLY A 168 -2.09 -8.92 -0.01
CA GLY A 168 -2.03 -7.54 0.50
C GLY A 168 -0.76 -6.79 0.08
N VAL A 169 0.42 -7.37 0.30
CA VAL A 169 1.70 -6.68 0.06
C VAL A 169 1.85 -6.13 -1.36
N PRO A 170 1.45 -6.84 -2.45
CA PRO A 170 1.49 -6.28 -3.80
C PRO A 170 0.67 -5.00 -3.98
N PHE A 171 -0.51 -4.94 -3.37
CA PHE A 171 -1.36 -3.75 -3.36
C PHE A 171 -0.70 -2.60 -2.59
N ASN A 172 -0.17 -2.89 -1.40
CA ASN A 172 0.45 -1.87 -0.56
C ASN A 172 1.71 -1.29 -1.20
N ILE A 173 2.57 -2.09 -1.84
CA ILE A 173 3.73 -1.59 -2.60
C ILE A 173 3.28 -0.61 -3.68
N ALA A 174 2.29 -0.97 -4.49
CA ALA A 174 1.81 -0.12 -5.57
C ALA A 174 1.12 1.15 -5.04
N SER A 175 0.31 1.03 -3.98
CA SER A 175 -0.39 2.16 -3.34
C SER A 175 0.60 3.20 -2.80
N TYR A 176 1.59 2.78 -2.03
CA TYR A 176 2.59 3.71 -1.48
C TYR A 176 3.55 4.25 -2.53
N ALA A 177 3.89 3.48 -3.57
CA ALA A 177 4.62 4.02 -4.71
C ALA A 177 3.83 5.14 -5.40
N LEU A 178 2.52 4.96 -5.62
CA LEU A 178 1.64 5.99 -6.18
C LEU A 178 1.55 7.22 -5.26
N LEU A 179 1.44 7.02 -3.94
CA LEU A 179 1.46 8.12 -2.97
C LEU A 179 2.75 8.92 -3.06
N ILE A 180 3.92 8.28 -3.19
CA ILE A 180 5.21 8.97 -3.35
C ILE A 180 5.22 9.80 -4.63
N HIS A 181 4.70 9.28 -5.75
CA HIS A 181 4.57 10.04 -7.00
C HIS A 181 3.73 11.31 -6.81
N MET A 182 2.58 11.21 -6.14
CA MET A 182 1.70 12.34 -5.88
C MET A 182 2.36 13.37 -4.95
N MET A 183 2.94 12.94 -3.84
CA MET A 183 3.60 13.81 -2.87
C MET A 183 4.83 14.50 -3.45
N ALA A 184 5.65 13.78 -4.23
CA ALA A 184 6.82 14.34 -4.90
C ALA A 184 6.41 15.43 -5.91
N GLN A 185 5.38 15.17 -6.72
CA GLN A 185 4.87 16.14 -7.68
C GLN A 185 4.32 17.40 -6.99
N GLN A 186 3.61 17.24 -5.86
CA GLN A 186 3.06 18.37 -5.09
C GLN A 186 4.12 19.18 -4.35
N ALA A 187 5.30 18.63 -4.11
CA ALA A 187 6.41 19.29 -3.43
C ALA A 187 7.57 19.67 -4.37
N ASP A 188 7.40 19.50 -5.70
CA ASP A 188 8.44 19.73 -6.72
C ASP A 188 9.75 18.95 -6.46
N LEU A 189 9.61 17.70 -6.05
CA LEU A 189 10.69 16.77 -5.76
C LEU A 189 10.77 15.65 -6.80
N GLN A 190 11.96 15.09 -6.99
CA GLN A 190 12.16 13.90 -7.78
C GLN A 190 11.80 12.62 -6.99
N LEU A 191 11.58 11.53 -7.70
CA LEU A 191 11.29 10.23 -7.08
C LEU A 191 12.55 9.62 -6.46
N GLY A 192 12.43 9.16 -5.22
CA GLY A 192 13.43 8.38 -4.49
C GLY A 192 13.05 6.91 -4.41
N GLU A 193 13.04 6.36 -3.21
CA GLU A 193 12.75 4.96 -2.94
C GLU A 193 11.45 4.78 -2.14
N LEU A 194 10.75 3.68 -2.40
CA LEU A 194 9.86 3.07 -1.43
C LEU A 194 10.64 2.05 -0.61
N VAL A 195 10.69 2.24 0.71
CA VAL A 195 11.23 1.28 1.68
C VAL A 195 10.06 0.64 2.39
N TRP A 196 9.75 -0.61 2.05
CA TRP A 196 8.70 -1.37 2.70
C TRP A 196 9.29 -2.19 3.86
N THR A 197 8.73 -2.06 5.05
CA THR A 197 9.15 -2.79 6.25
C THR A 197 7.96 -3.53 6.83
N GLY A 198 8.05 -4.86 6.88
CA GLY A 198 7.02 -5.73 7.46
C GLY A 198 7.37 -6.16 8.88
N GLY A 199 6.38 -6.21 9.77
CA GLY A 199 6.45 -6.82 11.09
C GLY A 199 6.15 -8.32 11.03
N ASP A 200 4.90 -8.74 11.23
CA ASP A 200 4.45 -10.12 10.97
C ASP A 200 4.20 -10.27 9.46
N VAL A 201 5.13 -10.91 8.78
CA VAL A 201 5.11 -11.12 7.33
C VAL A 201 4.75 -12.56 7.05
N HIS A 202 3.56 -12.80 6.50
CA HIS A 202 2.99 -14.13 6.44
C HIS A 202 2.37 -14.50 5.10
N LEU A 203 2.35 -15.79 4.86
CA LEU A 203 1.68 -16.45 3.75
C LEU A 203 0.65 -17.41 4.33
N TYR A 204 -0.61 -17.26 3.97
CA TYR A 204 -1.67 -18.17 4.39
C TYR A 204 -1.46 -19.58 3.83
N ASN A 205 -1.81 -20.61 4.60
CA ASN A 205 -1.61 -21.99 4.20
C ASN A 205 -2.40 -22.39 2.95
N ASN A 206 -3.53 -21.73 2.68
CA ASN A 206 -4.33 -21.92 1.46
C ASN A 206 -3.79 -21.15 0.23
N HIS A 207 -2.64 -20.45 0.36
CA HIS A 207 -1.97 -19.74 -0.75
C HIS A 207 -0.62 -20.38 -1.16
N LEU A 208 -0.22 -21.51 -0.58
CA LEU A 208 1.10 -22.11 -0.84
C LEU A 208 1.28 -22.50 -2.31
N ALA A 209 0.30 -23.17 -2.91
CA ALA A 209 0.35 -23.57 -4.33
C ALA A 209 0.35 -22.35 -5.27
N GLN A 210 -0.38 -21.30 -4.91
CA GLN A 210 -0.39 -20.04 -5.65
C GLN A 210 0.96 -19.33 -5.59
N ALA A 211 1.61 -19.33 -4.43
CA ALA A 211 2.94 -18.78 -4.24
C ALA A 211 3.99 -19.54 -5.08
N GLU A 212 3.97 -20.87 -5.07
CA GLU A 212 4.84 -21.70 -5.92
C GLU A 212 4.62 -21.40 -7.41
N THR A 213 3.35 -21.30 -7.84
CA THR A 213 3.01 -20.91 -9.22
C THR A 213 3.58 -19.55 -9.56
N GLN A 214 3.46 -18.56 -8.67
CA GLN A 214 3.99 -17.21 -8.92
C GLN A 214 5.52 -17.21 -8.99
N LEU A 215 6.19 -17.99 -8.15
CA LEU A 215 7.65 -18.12 -8.12
C LEU A 215 8.23 -18.85 -9.33
N SER A 216 7.43 -19.62 -10.06
CA SER A 216 7.85 -20.27 -11.31
C SER A 216 7.84 -19.33 -12.53
N ARG A 217 7.38 -18.09 -12.39
CA ARG A 217 7.20 -17.13 -13.47
C ARG A 217 8.32 -16.10 -13.50
N GLU A 218 8.90 -15.89 -14.67
CA GLU A 218 9.88 -14.81 -14.86
C GLU A 218 9.19 -13.44 -14.90
N PRO A 219 9.71 -12.43 -14.18
CA PRO A 219 9.13 -11.11 -14.20
C PRO A 219 9.36 -10.39 -15.53
N TYR A 220 8.33 -9.70 -16.04
CA TYR A 220 8.48 -8.72 -17.12
C TYR A 220 9.11 -7.42 -16.60
N PRO A 221 9.58 -6.54 -17.51
CA PRO A 221 10.03 -5.18 -17.15
C PRO A 221 8.95 -4.43 -16.36
N LEU A 222 9.39 -3.52 -15.49
CA LEU A 222 8.47 -2.67 -14.74
C LEU A 222 7.73 -1.72 -15.68
N PRO A 223 6.43 -1.46 -15.43
CA PRO A 223 5.70 -0.40 -16.09
C PRO A 223 6.23 0.97 -15.68
N THR A 224 5.82 2.00 -16.41
CA THR A 224 6.00 3.40 -16.03
C THR A 224 4.67 4.00 -15.61
N LEU A 225 4.71 4.94 -14.68
CA LEU A 225 3.54 5.69 -14.25
C LEU A 225 3.68 7.13 -14.74
N GLU A 226 2.70 7.60 -15.50
CA GLU A 226 2.51 9.00 -15.79
C GLU A 226 1.44 9.58 -14.88
N LEU A 227 1.77 10.68 -14.21
CA LEU A 227 0.87 11.40 -13.34
C LEU A 227 0.68 12.81 -13.87
N ARG A 228 -0.52 13.13 -14.34
CA ARG A 228 -0.88 14.49 -14.73
C ARG A 228 -0.92 15.36 -13.49
N HIS A 229 -0.31 16.57 -13.57
CA HIS A 229 -0.28 17.49 -12.44
C HIS A 229 -1.69 17.94 -12.05
N ALA A 230 -2.01 17.78 -10.77
CA ALA A 230 -3.22 18.32 -10.15
C ALA A 230 -2.90 19.54 -9.29
N PRO A 231 -3.83 20.51 -9.12
CA PRO A 231 -3.57 21.73 -8.36
C PRO A 231 -3.34 21.51 -6.86
N SER A 232 -3.76 20.38 -6.33
CA SER A 232 -3.50 19.96 -4.93
C SER A 232 -3.53 18.44 -4.81
N ILE A 233 -3.10 17.91 -3.66
CA ILE A 233 -3.17 16.48 -3.35
C ILE A 233 -4.64 15.96 -3.38
N ASP A 234 -5.59 16.80 -3.02
CA ASP A 234 -7.03 16.49 -2.96
C ASP A 234 -7.70 16.51 -4.34
N ALA A 235 -7.06 17.10 -5.34
CA ALA A 235 -7.63 17.29 -6.66
C ALA A 235 -7.33 16.16 -7.65
N TYR A 236 -6.45 15.22 -7.29
CA TYR A 236 -6.16 14.08 -8.14
C TYR A 236 -7.40 13.21 -8.38
N GLN A 237 -7.54 12.79 -9.62
CA GLN A 237 -8.55 11.85 -10.06
C GLN A 237 -7.90 10.64 -10.73
N TYR A 238 -8.62 9.55 -10.84
CA TYR A 238 -8.13 8.35 -11.54
C TYR A 238 -7.69 8.63 -12.99
N SER A 239 -8.37 9.56 -13.67
CA SER A 239 -8.00 10.01 -15.02
C SER A 239 -6.66 10.74 -15.12
N ASP A 240 -6.07 11.14 -14.01
CA ASP A 240 -4.74 11.76 -13.95
C ASP A 240 -3.61 10.73 -13.86
N ILE A 241 -3.96 9.46 -13.62
CA ILE A 241 -3.03 8.36 -13.36
C ILE A 241 -3.03 7.43 -14.58
N THR A 242 -1.93 7.37 -15.31
CA THR A 242 -1.78 6.49 -16.47
C THR A 242 -0.64 5.50 -16.26
N LEU A 243 -0.99 4.22 -16.24
CA LEU A 243 0.00 3.15 -16.18
C LEU A 243 0.35 2.74 -17.62
N GLN A 244 1.63 2.91 -18.00
CA GLN A 244 2.13 2.60 -19.33
C GLN A 244 2.96 1.30 -19.33
N ASN A 245 2.91 0.58 -20.44
CA ASN A 245 3.71 -0.63 -20.69
C ASN A 245 3.54 -1.73 -19.63
N TYR A 246 2.39 -1.80 -18.96
CA TYR A 246 2.13 -2.86 -18.00
C TYR A 246 1.86 -4.19 -18.70
N GLN A 247 2.85 -5.06 -18.66
CA GLN A 247 2.75 -6.45 -19.06
C GLN A 247 2.87 -7.35 -17.84
N SER A 248 1.97 -8.31 -17.70
CA SER A 248 1.98 -9.25 -16.58
C SER A 248 1.53 -10.63 -17.00
N HIS A 249 1.96 -11.63 -16.23
CA HIS A 249 1.33 -12.94 -16.28
C HIS A 249 -0.14 -12.86 -15.82
N PRO A 250 -0.98 -13.84 -16.19
CA PRO A 250 -2.36 -13.90 -15.71
C PRO A 250 -2.48 -13.82 -14.19
N ALA A 251 -3.62 -13.32 -13.70
CA ALA A 251 -3.95 -13.35 -12.29
C ALA A 251 -3.87 -14.79 -11.74
N ILE A 252 -3.55 -14.91 -10.47
CA ILE A 252 -3.62 -16.17 -9.72
C ILE A 252 -4.69 -15.98 -8.66
N PRO A 253 -5.88 -16.58 -8.83
CA PRO A 253 -6.96 -16.48 -7.86
C PRO A 253 -6.55 -17.11 -6.52
N ALA A 254 -6.92 -16.45 -5.43
CA ALA A 254 -6.72 -16.95 -4.07
C ALA A 254 -7.87 -16.47 -3.17
N PRO A 255 -8.34 -17.30 -2.23
CA PRO A 255 -9.39 -16.89 -1.29
C PRO A 255 -8.85 -15.85 -0.31
N VAL A 256 -9.68 -14.88 0.04
CA VAL A 256 -9.37 -13.92 1.11
C VAL A 256 -9.60 -14.60 2.45
N ALA A 257 -8.67 -14.44 3.41
CA ALA A 257 -8.84 -14.92 4.77
C ALA A 257 -9.49 -13.82 5.63
N VAL A 258 -10.72 -14.05 6.09
CA VAL A 258 -11.58 -13.12 6.85
C VAL A 258 -11.96 -13.68 8.23
#